data_adc218c569b77344e329a644bea5df6e
#
_entry.id   adc218c569b77344e329a644bea5df6e
#
_cell.length_a   1.000
_cell.length_b   1.000
_cell.length_c   1.000
_cell.angle_alpha   90.00
_cell.angle_beta   90.00
_cell.angle_gamma   90.00
#
_symmetry.space_group_name_H-M   'P 1'
#
loop_
_entity.id
_entity.type
_entity.pdbx_description
1 polymer ?
#
loop_
_entity_poly.entity_id
_entity_poly.type
_entity_poly.pdbx_seq_one_letter_code
_entity_poly.pdbx_strand_id
1 'polypeptide(L)'
;LLSNHRLIRSMDALLKKSTFSKALFLSSSMASTPKSFWGAYAISKAALNHMVKIWANENKNNNLSIMIVNPGKTSTKMRAKAMPGENEKVLQTPEEVAKKIVNLIFLNKVSKGEIFDILQI
;
A
#
# COMPACT_ATOMS: atom_id res chain seq x y z
N LEU A 1 -9.36 5.72 -1.76
CA LEU A 1 -8.97 6.12 -3.13
C LEU A 1 -8.84 7.64 -3.25
N LEU A 2 -9.89 8.42 -3.02
CA LEU A 2 -9.91 9.87 -3.21
C LEU A 2 -8.86 10.61 -2.36
N SER A 3 -8.68 10.25 -1.10
CA SER A 3 -7.65 10.85 -0.22
C SER A 3 -6.24 10.65 -0.77
N ASN A 4 -5.92 9.45 -1.27
CA ASN A 4 -4.63 9.17 -1.89
C ASN A 4 -4.42 9.98 -3.17
N HIS A 5 -5.45 10.13 -4.00
CA HIS A 5 -5.38 10.98 -5.19
C HIS A 5 -5.08 12.46 -4.83
N ARG A 6 -5.74 12.99 -3.80
CA ARG A 6 -5.50 14.35 -3.30
C ARG A 6 -4.07 14.51 -2.77
N LEU A 7 -3.56 13.51 -2.02
CA LEU A 7 -2.18 13.52 -1.52
C LEU A 7 -1.15 13.48 -2.66
N ILE A 8 -1.34 12.63 -3.67
CA ILE A 8 -0.47 12.61 -4.85
C ILE A 8 -0.43 13.99 -5.50
N ARG A 9 -1.58 14.60 -5.77
CA ARG A 9 -1.64 15.93 -6.39
C ARG A 9 -0.94 17.03 -5.59
N SER A 10 -1.07 17.01 -4.26
CA SER A 10 -0.47 18.03 -3.40
C SER A 10 1.01 17.81 -3.14
N MET A 11 1.49 16.57 -3.15
CA MET A 11 2.86 16.23 -2.78
C MET A 11 3.79 15.99 -3.97
N ASP A 12 3.26 15.78 -5.17
CA ASP A 12 4.04 15.39 -6.36
C ASP A 12 5.24 16.34 -6.62
N ALA A 13 4.98 17.64 -6.66
CA ALA A 13 6.02 18.63 -6.92
C ALA A 13 7.10 18.66 -5.83
N LEU A 14 6.72 18.48 -4.57
CA LEU A 14 7.66 18.45 -3.43
C LEU A 14 8.51 17.19 -3.45
N LEU A 15 7.90 16.04 -3.71
CA LEU A 15 8.60 14.75 -3.80
C LEU A 15 9.60 14.74 -4.95
N LYS A 16 9.27 15.34 -6.09
CA LYS A 16 10.15 15.45 -7.26
C LYS A 16 11.35 16.39 -7.02
N LYS A 17 11.20 17.39 -6.15
CA LYS A 17 12.32 18.31 -5.79
C LYS A 17 13.35 17.66 -4.89
N SER A 18 13.00 16.63 -4.14
CA SER A 18 13.94 15.91 -3.28
C SER A 18 14.91 15.08 -4.10
N THR A 19 16.18 15.06 -3.69
CA THR A 19 17.19 14.20 -4.30
C THR A 19 16.90 12.71 -4.11
N PHE A 20 16.16 12.39 -3.03
CA PHE A 20 15.72 11.03 -2.75
C PHE A 20 14.41 11.07 -1.97
N SER A 21 13.34 10.59 -2.57
CA SER A 21 12.00 10.58 -1.96
C SER A 21 11.32 9.24 -2.12
N LYS A 22 10.43 8.93 -1.18
CA LYS A 22 9.66 7.68 -1.18
C LYS A 22 8.20 7.95 -0.89
N ALA A 23 7.33 7.27 -1.63
CA ALA A 23 5.90 7.23 -1.40
C ALA A 23 5.45 5.77 -1.28
N LEU A 24 4.74 5.44 -0.21
CA LEU A 24 4.26 4.10 0.07
C LEU A 24 2.75 4.12 0.27
N PHE A 25 2.05 3.24 -0.44
CA PHE A 25 0.60 3.13 -0.42
C PHE A 25 0.17 1.79 0.15
N LEU A 26 -0.70 1.82 1.15
CA LEU A 26 -1.28 0.60 1.71
C LEU A 26 -2.45 0.12 0.86
N SER A 27 -2.30 -1.06 0.31
CA SER A 27 -3.30 -1.74 -0.50
C SER A 27 -3.81 -3.02 0.17
N SER A 28 -4.21 -3.99 -0.61
CA SER A 28 -4.70 -5.29 -0.16
C SER A 28 -4.55 -6.31 -1.27
N SER A 29 -4.34 -7.58 -0.93
CA SER A 29 -4.42 -8.69 -1.87
C SER A 29 -5.77 -8.79 -2.59
N MET A 30 -6.84 -8.24 -1.99
CA MET A 30 -8.16 -8.15 -2.61
C MET A 30 -8.21 -7.21 -3.82
N ALA A 31 -7.19 -6.39 -4.04
CA ALA A 31 -7.06 -5.59 -5.26
C ALA A 31 -6.87 -6.45 -6.52
N SER A 32 -6.31 -7.65 -6.37
CA SER A 32 -6.02 -8.58 -7.46
C SER A 32 -6.79 -9.90 -7.37
N THR A 33 -7.24 -10.29 -6.16
CA THR A 33 -7.94 -11.56 -5.94
C THR A 33 -9.39 -11.29 -5.56
N PRO A 34 -10.37 -11.57 -6.45
CA PRO A 34 -11.78 -11.35 -6.17
C PRO A 34 -12.26 -12.20 -4.98
N LYS A 35 -13.09 -11.60 -4.14
CA LYS A 35 -13.75 -12.30 -3.04
C LYS A 35 -15.22 -11.89 -2.96
N SER A 36 -16.12 -12.86 -2.85
CA SER A 36 -17.55 -12.61 -2.73
C SER A 36 -17.87 -11.67 -1.58
N PHE A 37 -18.82 -10.77 -1.79
CA PHE A 37 -19.29 -9.75 -0.82
C PHE A 37 -18.31 -8.62 -0.48
N TRP A 38 -17.14 -8.56 -1.12
CA TRP A 38 -16.13 -7.53 -0.89
C TRP A 38 -15.97 -6.53 -2.05
N GLY A 39 -16.97 -6.45 -2.93
CA GLY A 39 -16.89 -5.71 -4.18
C GLY A 39 -16.43 -4.26 -4.02
N ALA A 40 -17.11 -3.45 -3.21
CA ALA A 40 -16.75 -2.04 -3.03
C ALA A 40 -15.32 -1.85 -2.50
N TYR A 41 -14.90 -2.64 -1.53
CA TYR A 41 -13.54 -2.60 -0.99
C TYR A 41 -12.50 -3.03 -2.03
N ALA A 42 -12.71 -4.18 -2.68
CA ALA A 42 -11.81 -4.72 -3.69
C ALA A 42 -11.63 -3.75 -4.87
N ILE A 43 -12.73 -3.17 -5.38
CA ILE A 43 -12.71 -2.17 -6.44
C ILE A 43 -11.91 -0.94 -6.02
N SER A 44 -12.11 -0.44 -4.79
CA SER A 44 -11.38 0.73 -4.29
C SER A 44 -9.88 0.49 -4.20
N LYS A 45 -9.46 -0.72 -3.81
CA LYS A 45 -8.04 -1.09 -3.73
C LYS A 45 -7.43 -1.40 -5.09
N ALA A 46 -8.17 -2.00 -6.02
CA ALA A 46 -7.75 -2.18 -7.40
C ALA A 46 -7.54 -0.83 -8.10
N ALA A 47 -8.48 0.09 -7.94
CA ALA A 47 -8.37 1.44 -8.45
C ALA A 47 -7.17 2.21 -7.86
N LEU A 48 -6.92 2.06 -6.54
CA LEU A 48 -5.74 2.61 -5.90
C LEU A 48 -4.45 2.08 -6.53
N ASN A 49 -4.33 0.76 -6.68
CA ASN A 49 -3.15 0.14 -7.29
C ASN A 49 -2.91 0.67 -8.71
N HIS A 50 -3.97 0.78 -9.50
CA HIS A 50 -3.87 1.28 -10.87
C HIS A 50 -3.43 2.75 -10.91
N MET A 51 -4.04 3.60 -10.09
CA MET A 51 -3.67 5.02 -9.96
C MET A 51 -2.19 5.20 -9.57
N VAL A 52 -1.72 4.43 -8.58
CA VAL A 52 -0.32 4.50 -8.12
C VAL A 52 0.64 4.05 -9.23
N LYS A 53 0.30 3.01 -10.00
CA LYS A 53 1.10 2.56 -11.14
C LYS A 53 1.15 3.58 -12.27
N ILE A 54 0.06 4.29 -12.54
CA ILE A 54 0.05 5.40 -13.50
C ILE A 54 1.04 6.47 -13.05
N TRP A 55 0.93 6.92 -11.79
CA TRP A 55 1.84 7.92 -11.24
C TRP A 55 3.30 7.47 -11.22
N ALA A 56 3.55 6.19 -10.94
CA ALA A 56 4.89 5.61 -11.04
C ALA A 56 5.44 5.65 -12.47
N ASN A 57 4.61 5.40 -13.48
CA ASN A 57 4.98 5.49 -14.88
C ASN A 57 5.32 6.93 -15.29
N GLU A 58 4.62 7.91 -14.77
CA GLU A 58 4.91 9.34 -14.98
C GLU A 58 6.24 9.76 -14.33
N ASN A 59 6.72 8.99 -13.37
CA ASN A 59 7.96 9.25 -12.60
C ASN A 59 9.09 8.28 -12.92
N LYS A 60 9.10 7.62 -14.07
CA LYS A 60 10.13 6.61 -14.43
C LYS A 60 11.55 7.13 -14.36
N ASN A 61 11.77 8.39 -14.75
CA ASN A 61 13.09 8.97 -14.99
C ASN A 61 13.61 9.84 -13.83
N ASN A 62 13.00 9.76 -12.65
CA ASN A 62 13.46 10.48 -11.47
C ASN A 62 13.74 9.53 -10.29
N ASN A 63 14.25 10.08 -9.20
CA ASN A 63 14.65 9.31 -8.01
C ASN A 63 13.49 9.04 -7.02
N LEU A 64 12.24 9.41 -7.36
CA LEU A 64 11.08 9.12 -6.53
C LEU A 64 10.78 7.62 -6.55
N SER A 65 10.90 6.99 -5.39
CA SER A 65 10.52 5.59 -5.19
C SER A 65 9.05 5.48 -4.79
N ILE A 66 8.29 4.73 -5.55
CA ILE A 66 6.84 4.56 -5.35
C ILE A 66 6.55 3.08 -5.11
N MET A 67 5.99 2.76 -3.95
CA MET A 67 5.75 1.40 -3.50
C MET A 67 4.28 1.18 -3.16
N ILE A 68 3.78 -0.02 -3.47
CA ILE A 68 2.47 -0.49 -3.03
C ILE A 68 2.71 -1.64 -2.06
N VAL A 69 2.03 -1.63 -0.92
CA VAL A 69 2.23 -2.65 0.12
C VAL A 69 0.91 -3.32 0.47
N ASN A 70 0.90 -4.63 0.43
CA ASN A 70 -0.17 -5.46 0.98
C ASN A 70 0.22 -5.89 2.40
N PRO A 71 -0.38 -5.32 3.45
CA PRO A 71 0.00 -5.60 4.84
C PRO A 71 -0.40 -7.00 5.31
N GLY A 72 -1.25 -7.71 4.56
CA GLY A 72 -1.80 -8.98 4.97
C GLY A 72 -2.90 -8.83 6.03
N LYS A 73 -3.21 -9.94 6.69
CA LYS A 73 -4.24 -9.98 7.76
C LYS A 73 -3.64 -9.39 9.04
N THR A 74 -4.11 -8.22 9.41
CA THR A 74 -3.63 -7.47 10.58
C THR A 74 -4.73 -7.31 11.60
N SER A 75 -4.44 -7.54 12.87
CA SER A 75 -5.37 -7.37 14.00
C SER A 75 -5.66 -5.88 14.21
N THR A 76 -6.79 -5.42 13.67
CA THR A 76 -7.25 -4.03 13.77
C THR A 76 -8.73 -3.97 14.09
N LYS A 77 -9.19 -2.83 14.63
CA LYS A 77 -10.63 -2.60 14.85
C LYS A 77 -11.46 -2.75 13.56
N MET A 78 -10.91 -2.34 12.41
CA MET A 78 -11.56 -2.51 11.11
C MET A 78 -11.69 -4.01 10.76
N ARG A 79 -10.64 -4.80 11.00
CA ARG A 79 -10.64 -6.24 10.74
C ARG A 79 -11.66 -6.97 11.62
N ALA A 80 -11.70 -6.65 12.91
CA ALA A 80 -12.65 -7.23 13.85
C ALA A 80 -14.13 -6.97 13.44
N LYS A 81 -14.41 -5.77 12.91
CA LYS A 81 -15.74 -5.45 12.34
C LYS A 81 -16.06 -6.24 11.08
N ALA A 82 -15.09 -6.39 10.18
CA ALA A 82 -15.29 -7.04 8.88
C ALA A 82 -15.34 -8.57 8.98
N MET A 83 -14.66 -9.15 9.97
CA MET A 83 -14.51 -10.59 10.18
C MET A 83 -14.77 -10.95 11.64
N PRO A 84 -16.00 -10.81 12.14
CA PRO A 84 -16.35 -11.16 13.52
C PRO A 84 -16.11 -12.66 13.75
N GLY A 85 -15.50 -13.02 14.89
CA GLY A 85 -15.20 -14.42 15.24
C GLY A 85 -13.93 -15.00 14.63
N GLU A 86 -13.14 -14.23 13.89
CA GLU A 86 -11.82 -14.67 13.42
C GLU A 86 -10.85 -14.84 14.62
N ASN A 87 -10.04 -15.89 14.58
CA ASN A 87 -9.05 -16.13 15.64
C ASN A 87 -7.92 -15.08 15.55
N GLU A 88 -7.88 -14.17 16.51
CA GLU A 88 -6.88 -13.09 16.56
C GLU A 88 -5.43 -13.60 16.68
N LYS A 89 -5.20 -14.80 17.21
CA LYS A 89 -3.87 -15.38 17.37
C LYS A 89 -3.16 -15.71 16.04
N VAL A 90 -3.90 -15.80 14.94
CA VAL A 90 -3.34 -16.04 13.61
C VAL A 90 -3.12 -14.75 12.81
N LEU A 91 -3.45 -13.60 13.40
CA LEU A 91 -3.28 -12.30 12.78
C LEU A 91 -1.95 -11.67 13.19
N GLN A 92 -1.33 -10.96 12.27
CA GLN A 92 -0.17 -10.11 12.62
C GLN A 92 -0.63 -8.94 13.48
N THR A 93 0.20 -8.52 14.41
CA THR A 93 -0.04 -7.27 15.16
C THR A 93 0.25 -6.06 14.26
N PRO A 94 -0.39 -4.90 14.52
CA PRO A 94 -0.05 -3.65 13.81
C PRO A 94 1.43 -3.28 13.92
N GLU A 95 2.05 -3.57 15.08
CA GLU A 95 3.46 -3.29 15.37
C GLU A 95 4.39 -4.14 14.50
N GLU A 96 4.10 -5.42 14.33
CA GLU A 96 4.87 -6.32 13.44
C GLU A 96 4.80 -5.84 11.98
N VAL A 97 3.61 -5.50 11.51
CA VAL A 97 3.41 -4.96 10.17
C VAL A 97 4.14 -3.62 10.00
N ALA A 98 4.03 -2.73 10.98
CA ALA A 98 4.71 -1.43 10.95
C ALA A 98 6.23 -1.57 10.86
N LYS A 99 6.85 -2.48 11.64
CA LYS A 99 8.29 -2.75 11.55
C LYS A 99 8.72 -3.17 10.14
N LYS A 100 7.97 -4.07 9.51
CA LYS A 100 8.26 -4.52 8.15
C LYS A 100 8.12 -3.39 7.13
N ILE A 101 7.09 -2.54 7.25
CA ILE A 101 6.91 -1.37 6.40
C ILE A 101 8.07 -0.38 6.55
N VAL A 102 8.48 -0.10 7.79
CA VAL A 102 9.63 0.79 8.06
C VAL A 102 10.91 0.23 7.43
N ASN A 103 11.15 -1.07 7.55
CA ASN A 103 12.29 -1.71 6.89
C ASN A 103 12.27 -1.52 5.37
N LEU A 104 11.10 -1.68 4.73
CA LEU A 104 10.95 -1.40 3.29
C LEU A 104 11.30 0.05 2.93
N ILE A 105 10.89 1.01 3.76
CA ILE A 105 11.19 2.43 3.54
C ILE A 105 12.70 2.68 3.57
N PHE A 106 13.44 1.97 4.43
CA PHE A 106 14.90 2.14 4.54
C PHE A 106 15.72 1.34 3.53
N LEU A 107 15.11 0.45 2.73
CA LEU A 107 15.82 -0.21 1.64
C LEU A 107 16.29 0.80 0.59
N ASN A 108 17.56 0.67 0.17
CA ASN A 108 18.16 1.50 -0.89
C ASN A 108 17.74 1.08 -2.30
N LYS A 109 16.50 0.63 -2.46
CA LYS A 109 15.93 0.24 -3.75
C LYS A 109 14.92 1.27 -4.22
N VAL A 110 15.05 1.72 -5.46
CA VAL A 110 14.04 2.54 -6.12
C VAL A 110 12.99 1.63 -6.73
N SER A 111 11.74 1.76 -6.26
CA SER A 111 10.59 1.05 -6.81
C SER A 111 9.78 1.98 -7.72
N LYS A 112 9.18 1.45 -8.76
CA LYS A 112 8.32 2.16 -9.72
C LYS A 112 6.91 1.55 -9.78
N GLY A 113 6.26 1.46 -8.63
CA GLY A 113 4.90 0.93 -8.50
C GLY A 113 4.84 -0.58 -8.28
N GLU A 114 5.94 -1.19 -7.82
CA GLU A 114 5.97 -2.60 -7.43
C GLU A 114 5.10 -2.85 -6.19
N ILE A 115 4.51 -4.04 -6.14
CA ILE A 115 3.68 -4.49 -5.02
C ILE A 115 4.53 -5.39 -4.13
N PHE A 116 4.60 -5.04 -2.86
CA PHE A 116 5.26 -5.80 -1.81
C PHE A 116 4.22 -6.45 -0.90
N ASP A 117 4.28 -7.76 -0.77
CA ASP A 117 3.45 -8.50 0.18
C ASP A 117 4.22 -8.71 1.48
N ILE A 118 3.76 -8.12 2.56
CA ILE A 118 4.42 -8.17 3.87
C ILE A 118 4.54 -9.59 4.43
N LEU A 119 3.65 -10.49 4.04
CA LEU A 119 3.72 -11.90 4.46
C LEU A 119 4.89 -12.65 3.81
N GLN A 120 5.43 -12.14 2.70
CA GLN A 120 6.52 -12.78 1.94
C GLN A 120 7.90 -12.16 2.22
N ILE A 121 7.95 -11.15 3.07
CA ILE A 121 9.13 -10.45 3.53
C ILE A 121 9.37 -10.84 5.01
#